data_39099d61036c7962ff4c6bb4f2e9126e
#
_entry.id   39099d61036c7962ff4c6bb4f2e9126e
#
_cell.length_a   1.000
_cell.length_b   1.000
_cell.length_c   1.000
_cell.angle_alpha   90.00
_cell.angle_beta   90.00
_cell.angle_gamma   90.00
#
_symmetry.space_group_name_H-M   'P 1'
#
loop_
_entity.id
_entity.type
_entity.pdbx_description
1 polymer ?
#
loop_
_entity_poly.entity_id
_entity_poly.type
_entity_poly.pdbx_seq_one_letter_code
_entity_poly.pdbx_strand_id
1 'polypeptide(L)'
;MINNTNSKTSTHVIHPFPPLYDNESKILILGSLPSVKSREQMFFYGHPQNRFWKVLASILDEKLPNNIEGKSNMLHKHHIALWDAIYSCDIIGSSDSSIKNVTPTNLTPIIENSNITKIFCNGATSGKYYKKYQSVTLNMPAEVLPSTSPANAAYSLEKLISIWGSSIIPLLE
;
A
#
# COMPACT_ATOMS: atom_id res chain seq x y z
N MET A 1 26.09 32.10 -14.83
CA MET A 1 25.28 30.86 -15.07
C MET A 1 25.23 30.08 -13.80
N ILE A 2 24.11 30.15 -13.09
CA ILE A 2 23.89 29.36 -11.87
C ILE A 2 23.27 28.05 -12.35
N ASN A 3 24.08 27.00 -12.41
CA ASN A 3 23.59 25.64 -12.63
C ASN A 3 22.86 25.20 -11.37
N ASN A 4 21.57 25.40 -11.36
CA ASN A 4 20.67 24.81 -10.38
C ASN A 4 20.47 23.33 -10.72
N THR A 5 21.49 22.52 -10.50
CA THR A 5 21.30 21.07 -10.40
C THR A 5 20.67 20.81 -9.05
N ASN A 6 19.34 20.83 -8.96
CA ASN A 6 18.59 20.23 -7.87
C ASN A 6 18.82 18.70 -7.96
N SER A 7 20.00 18.24 -7.56
CA SER A 7 20.23 16.82 -7.30
C SER A 7 19.39 16.45 -6.09
N LYS A 8 18.21 15.83 -6.34
CA LYS A 8 17.38 15.27 -5.26
C LYS A 8 18.26 14.29 -4.48
N THR A 9 18.48 14.59 -3.21
CA THR A 9 19.34 13.79 -2.34
C THR A 9 18.58 12.57 -1.86
N SER A 10 19.23 11.40 -1.84
CA SER A 10 18.72 10.20 -1.20
C SER A 10 18.57 10.40 0.30
N THR A 11 17.45 9.98 0.85
CA THR A 11 17.14 10.06 2.28
C THR A 11 16.89 8.67 2.83
N HIS A 12 17.43 8.37 4.01
CA HIS A 12 17.07 7.15 4.72
C HIS A 12 15.71 7.31 5.40
N VAL A 13 14.79 6.41 5.10
CA VAL A 13 13.43 6.42 5.62
C VAL A 13 13.15 5.15 6.40
N ILE A 14 12.66 5.31 7.63
CA ILE A 14 12.08 4.24 8.43
C ILE A 14 10.57 4.45 8.43
N HIS A 15 9.81 3.38 8.27
CA HIS A 15 8.34 3.45 8.22
C HIS A 15 7.81 4.16 9.48
N PRO A 16 7.16 5.34 9.36
CA PRO A 16 6.94 6.21 10.51
C PRO A 16 5.62 5.98 11.26
N PHE A 17 4.74 5.10 10.78
CA PHE A 17 3.45 4.83 11.41
C PHE A 17 3.14 3.33 11.41
N PRO A 18 2.23 2.86 12.27
CA PRO A 18 1.95 1.43 12.43
C PRO A 18 1.07 0.86 11.31
N PRO A 19 1.05 -0.48 11.15
CA PRO A 19 0.08 -1.13 10.27
C PRO A 19 -1.35 -0.94 10.76
N LEU A 20 -2.30 -1.05 9.84
CA LEU A 20 -3.73 -1.05 10.14
C LEU A 20 -4.26 -2.46 9.98
N TYR A 21 -4.66 -3.10 11.07
CA TYR A 21 -5.30 -4.42 11.05
C TYR A 21 -5.96 -4.69 12.41
N ASP A 22 -6.80 -5.71 12.43
CA ASP A 22 -7.36 -6.30 13.65
C ASP A 22 -7.46 -7.82 13.50
N ASN A 23 -7.96 -8.48 14.53
CA ASN A 23 -8.11 -9.95 14.53
C ASN A 23 -9.15 -10.46 13.53
N GLU A 24 -10.00 -9.60 13.01
CA GLU A 24 -11.04 -9.94 12.02
C GLU A 24 -10.62 -9.63 10.59
N SER A 25 -9.44 -9.04 10.37
CA SER A 25 -8.93 -8.76 9.03
C SER A 25 -8.83 -10.04 8.20
N LYS A 26 -9.36 -10.02 6.98
CA LYS A 26 -9.43 -11.17 6.06
C LYS A 26 -8.42 -11.09 4.93
N ILE A 27 -8.09 -9.89 4.50
CA ILE A 27 -7.12 -9.62 3.44
C ILE A 27 -6.13 -8.55 3.89
N LEU A 28 -4.92 -8.60 3.33
CA LEU A 28 -3.89 -7.59 3.52
C LEU A 28 -3.53 -6.98 2.18
N ILE A 29 -3.56 -5.66 2.09
CA ILE A 29 -3.08 -4.92 0.92
C ILE A 29 -1.75 -4.27 1.28
N LEU A 30 -0.71 -4.58 0.51
CA LEU A 30 0.64 -4.06 0.69
C LEU A 30 0.98 -3.01 -0.35
N GLY A 31 1.45 -1.84 0.11
CA GLY A 31 2.25 -0.94 -0.69
C GLY A 31 3.73 -1.27 -0.62
N SER A 32 4.56 -0.46 -1.25
CA SER A 32 6.03 -0.58 -1.16
C SER A 32 6.58 0.16 0.06
N LEU A 33 6.48 1.48 0.06
CA LEU A 33 6.84 2.40 1.12
C LEU A 33 5.89 3.61 1.05
N PRO A 34 5.49 4.22 2.18
CA PRO A 34 4.63 5.39 2.12
C PRO A 34 5.31 6.56 1.40
N SER A 35 4.55 7.27 0.56
CA SER A 35 5.00 8.47 -0.13
C SER A 35 5.39 9.58 0.85
N VAL A 36 6.04 10.64 0.36
CA VAL A 36 6.35 11.82 1.18
C VAL A 36 5.08 12.36 1.86
N LYS A 37 3.97 12.50 1.13
CA LYS A 37 2.70 12.98 1.68
C LYS A 37 2.13 12.04 2.74
N SER A 38 2.21 10.73 2.53
CA SER A 38 1.79 9.74 3.53
C SER A 38 2.62 9.81 4.80
N ARG A 39 3.94 10.00 4.68
CA ARG A 39 4.83 10.19 5.82
C ARG A 39 4.55 11.48 6.59
N GLU A 40 4.21 12.56 5.89
CA GLU A 40 3.79 13.83 6.51
C GLU A 40 2.47 13.68 7.27
N GLN A 41 1.51 12.96 6.70
CA GLN A 41 0.19 12.74 7.29
C GLN A 41 0.16 11.58 8.30
N MET A 42 1.21 10.76 8.36
CA MET A 42 1.30 9.56 9.21
C MET A 42 0.20 8.55 8.93
N PHE A 43 -0.20 8.43 7.66
CA PHE A 43 -1.24 7.48 7.22
C PHE A 43 -1.10 7.10 5.74
N PHE A 44 -1.72 5.99 5.37
CA PHE A 44 -1.61 5.36 4.05
C PHE A 44 -2.24 6.20 2.92
N TYR A 45 -1.57 6.17 1.77
CA TYR A 45 -2.08 6.73 0.51
C TYR A 45 -2.56 8.18 0.64
N GLY A 46 -1.72 9.02 1.26
CA GLY A 46 -2.05 10.42 1.57
C GLY A 46 -1.85 11.39 0.41
N HIS A 47 -1.18 10.99 -0.68
CA HIS A 47 -1.03 11.88 -1.83
C HIS A 47 -2.41 12.18 -2.44
N PRO A 48 -2.75 13.46 -2.68
CA PRO A 48 -4.11 13.84 -3.11
C PRO A 48 -4.53 13.22 -4.45
N GLN A 49 -3.60 12.86 -5.31
CA GLN A 49 -3.86 12.25 -6.61
C GLN A 49 -3.80 10.72 -6.57
N ASN A 50 -3.45 10.10 -5.44
CA ASN A 50 -3.52 8.65 -5.33
C ASN A 50 -5.00 8.20 -5.32
N ARG A 51 -5.31 7.20 -6.14
CA ARG A 51 -6.69 6.75 -6.36
C ARG A 51 -7.13 5.65 -5.40
N PHE A 52 -6.28 5.24 -4.46
CA PHE A 52 -6.54 4.12 -3.54
C PHE A 52 -7.89 4.26 -2.81
N TRP A 53 -8.12 5.38 -2.14
CA TRP A 53 -9.34 5.59 -1.35
C TRP A 53 -10.60 5.66 -2.22
N LYS A 54 -10.49 6.24 -3.41
CA LYS A 54 -11.61 6.28 -4.39
C LYS A 54 -11.95 4.89 -4.89
N VAL A 55 -10.92 4.07 -5.18
CA VAL A 55 -11.11 2.67 -5.60
C VAL A 55 -11.78 1.89 -4.49
N LEU A 56 -11.25 1.93 -3.27
CA LEU A 56 -11.79 1.17 -2.14
C LEU A 56 -13.23 1.59 -1.81
N ALA A 57 -13.51 2.87 -1.70
CA ALA A 57 -14.88 3.35 -1.43
C ALA A 57 -15.87 2.87 -2.50
N SER A 58 -15.46 2.91 -3.77
CA SER A 58 -16.31 2.47 -4.88
C SER A 58 -16.61 0.97 -4.84
N ILE A 59 -15.58 0.12 -4.67
CA ILE A 59 -15.79 -1.34 -4.66
C ILE A 59 -16.53 -1.82 -3.41
N LEU A 60 -16.44 -1.08 -2.31
CA LEU A 60 -17.11 -1.42 -1.04
C LEU A 60 -18.51 -0.79 -0.92
N ASP A 61 -18.94 -0.06 -1.93
CA ASP A 61 -20.22 0.70 -1.92
C ASP A 61 -20.32 1.63 -0.70
N GLU A 62 -19.24 2.33 -0.41
CA GLU A 62 -19.14 3.28 0.68
C GLU A 62 -18.93 4.71 0.15
N LYS A 63 -19.36 5.68 0.95
CA LYS A 63 -19.02 7.07 0.70
C LYS A 63 -17.52 7.28 0.90
N LEU A 64 -16.88 8.05 0.01
CA LEU A 64 -15.45 8.37 0.15
C LEU A 64 -15.19 9.08 1.50
N PRO A 65 -14.36 8.48 2.39
CA PRO A 65 -14.02 9.10 3.65
C PRO A 65 -13.18 10.38 3.43
N ASN A 66 -13.39 11.38 4.27
CA ASN A 66 -12.70 12.67 4.18
C ASN A 66 -11.64 12.89 5.27
N ASN A 67 -11.45 11.91 6.17
CA ASN A 67 -10.44 11.97 7.22
C ASN A 67 -9.87 10.58 7.54
N ILE A 68 -8.82 10.55 8.34
CA ILE A 68 -8.11 9.31 8.71
C ILE A 68 -9.02 8.37 9.50
N GLU A 69 -9.80 8.89 10.43
CA GLU A 69 -10.74 8.08 11.23
C GLU A 69 -11.77 7.37 10.34
N GLY A 70 -12.37 8.08 9.40
CA GLY A 70 -13.32 7.51 8.45
C GLY A 70 -12.68 6.45 7.54
N LYS A 71 -11.45 6.67 7.10
CA LYS A 71 -10.68 5.69 6.31
C LYS A 71 -10.41 4.42 7.11
N SER A 72 -9.95 4.55 8.34
CA SER A 72 -9.69 3.42 9.24
C SER A 72 -10.98 2.63 9.53
N ASN A 73 -12.06 3.31 9.85
CA ASN A 73 -13.36 2.69 10.13
C ASN A 73 -13.90 1.92 8.92
N MET A 74 -13.76 2.46 7.71
CA MET A 74 -14.18 1.79 6.48
C MET A 74 -13.43 0.46 6.29
N LEU A 75 -12.11 0.46 6.50
CA LEU A 75 -11.30 -0.74 6.33
C LEU A 75 -11.59 -1.80 7.42
N HIS A 76 -11.73 -1.40 8.67
CA HIS A 76 -12.10 -2.33 9.74
C HIS A 76 -13.49 -2.93 9.53
N LYS A 77 -14.46 -2.12 9.13
CA LYS A 77 -15.81 -2.58 8.78
C LYS A 77 -15.81 -3.68 7.71
N HIS A 78 -14.92 -3.58 6.74
CA HIS A 78 -14.82 -4.52 5.62
C HIS A 78 -13.68 -5.54 5.77
N HIS A 79 -13.04 -5.63 6.93
CA HIS A 79 -12.02 -6.63 7.25
C HIS A 79 -10.77 -6.55 6.35
N ILE A 80 -10.34 -5.34 6.02
CA ILE A 80 -9.18 -5.05 5.18
C ILE A 80 -8.05 -4.50 6.02
N ALA A 81 -6.87 -5.14 5.96
CA ALA A 81 -5.65 -4.67 6.58
C ALA A 81 -4.75 -3.96 5.57
N LEU A 82 -3.98 -2.98 6.04
CA LEU A 82 -2.98 -2.27 5.25
C LEU A 82 -1.61 -2.31 5.91
N TRP A 83 -0.59 -2.52 5.11
CA TRP A 83 0.81 -2.32 5.45
C TRP A 83 1.64 -2.04 4.20
N ASP A 84 2.95 -2.01 4.36
CA ASP A 84 3.91 -1.86 3.27
C ASP A 84 4.96 -2.98 3.35
N ALA A 85 5.53 -3.35 2.20
CA ALA A 85 6.53 -4.41 2.13
C ALA A 85 7.90 -3.98 2.66
N ILE A 86 8.19 -2.67 2.67
CA ILE A 86 9.48 -2.10 3.08
C ILE A 86 9.34 -1.43 4.45
N TYR A 87 10.19 -1.84 5.39
CA TYR A 87 10.30 -1.20 6.69
C TYR A 87 11.22 0.02 6.66
N SER A 88 12.38 -0.11 6.03
CA SER A 88 13.30 1.00 5.82
C SER A 88 14.07 0.87 4.51
N CYS A 89 14.46 1.98 3.96
CA CYS A 89 15.29 2.04 2.76
C CYS A 89 15.90 3.44 2.57
N ASP A 90 16.77 3.54 1.58
CA ASP A 90 17.21 4.82 1.05
C ASP A 90 16.39 5.12 -0.21
N ILE A 91 15.82 6.31 -0.29
CA ILE A 91 14.92 6.72 -1.36
C ILE A 91 15.10 8.19 -1.70
N ILE A 92 14.89 8.55 -2.96
CA ILE A 92 14.82 9.94 -3.43
C ILE A 92 13.33 10.31 -3.56
N GLY A 93 12.84 11.17 -2.67
CA GLY A 93 11.43 11.57 -2.66
C GLY A 93 10.48 10.39 -2.49
N SER A 94 9.62 10.16 -3.49
CA SER A 94 8.71 9.01 -3.57
C SER A 94 8.99 8.12 -4.78
N SER A 95 10.20 8.20 -5.34
CA SER A 95 10.58 7.49 -6.57
C SER A 95 10.94 6.03 -6.28
N ASP A 96 10.08 5.11 -6.69
CA ASP A 96 10.30 3.67 -6.52
C ASP A 96 11.59 3.17 -7.15
N SER A 97 11.99 3.74 -8.30
CA SER A 97 13.24 3.37 -8.99
C SER A 97 14.51 3.76 -8.22
N SER A 98 14.40 4.68 -7.27
CA SER A 98 15.53 5.12 -6.43
C SER A 98 15.72 4.29 -5.16
N ILE A 99 14.84 3.35 -4.87
CA ILE A 99 14.88 2.55 -3.65
C ILE A 99 16.13 1.68 -3.60
N LYS A 100 16.89 1.81 -2.49
CA LYS A 100 18.11 1.04 -2.19
C LYS A 100 18.17 0.68 -0.71
N ASN A 101 19.00 -0.31 -0.40
CA ASN A 101 19.29 -0.72 0.99
C ASN A 101 18.01 -1.05 1.79
N VAL A 102 17.21 -1.93 1.23
CA VAL A 102 15.89 -2.30 1.78
C VAL A 102 16.04 -3.20 2.99
N THR A 103 15.36 -2.84 4.08
CA THR A 103 14.98 -3.74 5.17
C THR A 103 13.51 -4.05 5.03
N PRO A 104 13.10 -5.31 4.83
CA PRO A 104 11.69 -5.66 4.68
C PRO A 104 10.92 -5.55 6.00
N THR A 105 9.61 -5.35 5.91
CA THR A 105 8.73 -5.46 7.07
C THR A 105 8.60 -6.91 7.51
N ASN A 106 8.39 -7.14 8.81
CA ASN A 106 8.01 -8.43 9.33
C ASN A 106 6.48 -8.53 9.36
N LEU A 107 5.91 -9.33 8.46
CA LEU A 107 4.46 -9.51 8.36
C LEU A 107 3.92 -10.61 9.28
N THR A 108 4.78 -11.43 9.86
CA THR A 108 4.38 -12.55 10.70
C THR A 108 3.41 -12.15 11.82
N PRO A 109 3.66 -11.07 12.60
CA PRO A 109 2.71 -10.68 13.65
C PRO A 109 1.32 -10.32 13.14
N ILE A 110 1.23 -9.69 11.95
CA ILE A 110 -0.06 -9.35 11.34
C ILE A 110 -0.82 -10.62 10.95
N ILE A 111 -0.14 -11.55 10.31
CA ILE A 111 -0.76 -12.82 9.87
C ILE A 111 -1.19 -13.67 11.06
N GLU A 112 -0.36 -13.80 12.08
CA GLU A 112 -0.65 -14.62 13.27
C GLU A 112 -1.77 -14.05 14.16
N ASN A 113 -1.99 -12.73 14.12
CA ASN A 113 -2.99 -12.06 14.96
C ASN A 113 -4.24 -11.62 14.17
N SER A 114 -4.51 -12.26 13.05
CA SER A 114 -5.66 -11.94 12.19
C SER A 114 -6.20 -13.19 11.50
N ASN A 115 -7.25 -13.01 10.70
CA ASN A 115 -7.83 -14.05 9.84
C ASN A 115 -7.42 -13.87 8.37
N ILE A 116 -6.28 -13.22 8.12
CA ILE A 116 -5.81 -12.94 6.75
C ILE A 116 -5.46 -14.24 6.04
N THR A 117 -6.10 -14.46 4.90
CA THR A 117 -5.88 -15.63 4.03
C THR A 117 -5.38 -15.24 2.65
N LYS A 118 -5.37 -13.94 2.33
CA LYS A 118 -4.95 -13.44 1.02
C LYS A 118 -4.18 -12.14 1.15
N ILE A 119 -3.11 -12.03 0.38
CA ILE A 119 -2.29 -10.82 0.28
C ILE A 119 -2.38 -10.27 -1.14
N PHE A 120 -2.65 -8.96 -1.24
CA PHE A 120 -2.60 -8.20 -2.48
C PHE A 120 -1.45 -7.20 -2.41
N CYS A 121 -0.74 -7.03 -3.52
CA CYS A 121 0.27 -5.99 -3.65
C CYS A 121 -0.23 -4.88 -4.57
N ASN A 122 -0.22 -3.65 -4.07
CA ASN A 122 -0.60 -2.46 -4.83
C ASN A 122 0.56 -2.04 -5.73
N GLY A 123 0.60 -2.60 -6.92
CA GLY A 123 1.61 -2.33 -7.93
C GLY A 123 2.78 -3.29 -7.96
N ALA A 124 3.54 -3.22 -9.04
CA ALA A 124 4.64 -4.14 -9.33
C ALA A 124 5.82 -4.03 -8.34
N THR A 125 6.12 -2.82 -7.85
CA THR A 125 7.21 -2.58 -6.90
C THR A 125 6.93 -3.29 -5.56
N SER A 126 5.72 -3.14 -5.03
CA SER A 126 5.28 -3.86 -3.84
C SER A 126 5.38 -5.38 -4.04
N GLY A 127 4.90 -5.88 -5.16
CA GLY A 127 4.94 -7.31 -5.51
C GLY A 127 6.37 -7.85 -5.58
N LYS A 128 7.29 -7.10 -6.17
CA LYS A 128 8.71 -7.44 -6.25
C LYS A 128 9.34 -7.65 -4.88
N TYR A 129 9.14 -6.71 -3.96
CA TYR A 129 9.73 -6.77 -2.62
C TYR A 129 9.07 -7.83 -1.76
N TYR A 130 7.75 -7.97 -1.83
CA TYR A 130 7.05 -9.06 -1.16
C TYR A 130 7.55 -10.44 -1.60
N LYS A 131 7.64 -10.68 -2.90
CA LYS A 131 8.14 -11.93 -3.46
C LYS A 131 9.58 -12.23 -3.03
N LYS A 132 10.43 -11.20 -3.00
CA LYS A 132 11.84 -11.35 -2.65
C LYS A 132 12.06 -11.67 -1.17
N TYR A 133 11.30 -11.04 -0.26
CA TYR A 133 11.64 -11.05 1.16
C TYR A 133 10.63 -11.79 2.05
N GLN A 134 9.37 -11.86 1.67
CA GLN A 134 8.30 -12.26 2.60
C GLN A 134 7.53 -13.50 2.17
N SER A 135 7.34 -13.72 0.87
CA SER A 135 6.46 -14.77 0.37
C SER A 135 6.90 -16.17 0.77
N VAL A 136 8.22 -16.43 0.77
CA VAL A 136 8.78 -17.74 1.14
C VAL A 136 8.58 -18.00 2.64
N THR A 137 8.91 -17.03 3.49
CA THR A 137 8.76 -17.14 4.96
C THR A 137 7.31 -17.37 5.36
N LEU A 138 6.38 -16.65 4.74
CA LEU A 138 4.95 -16.75 5.03
C LEU A 138 4.28 -17.95 4.31
N ASN A 139 4.92 -18.49 3.29
CA ASN A 139 4.33 -19.49 2.40
C ASN A 139 2.95 -19.04 1.85
N MET A 140 2.84 -17.76 1.52
CA MET A 140 1.64 -17.14 0.98
C MET A 140 1.98 -16.40 -0.31
N PRO A 141 1.53 -16.85 -1.47
CA PRO A 141 1.64 -16.08 -2.70
C PRO A 141 0.74 -14.83 -2.62
N ALA A 142 1.20 -13.73 -3.22
CA ALA A 142 0.40 -12.52 -3.34
C ALA A 142 -0.10 -12.33 -4.77
N GLU A 143 -1.25 -11.70 -4.90
CA GLU A 143 -1.75 -11.19 -6.18
C GLU A 143 -1.32 -9.73 -6.35
N VAL A 144 -0.67 -9.42 -7.47
CA VAL A 144 -0.29 -8.04 -7.80
C VAL A 144 -1.43 -7.38 -8.54
N LEU A 145 -1.96 -6.29 -7.97
CA LEU A 145 -2.97 -5.45 -8.59
C LEU A 145 -2.31 -4.23 -9.24
N PRO A 146 -2.92 -3.65 -10.28
CA PRO A 146 -2.39 -2.44 -10.89
C PRO A 146 -2.32 -1.31 -9.86
N SER A 147 -1.21 -0.56 -9.87
CA SER A 147 -0.96 0.51 -8.90
C SER A 147 -2.00 1.62 -8.96
N THR A 148 -2.44 2.06 -7.79
CA THR A 148 -3.33 3.24 -7.64
C THR A 148 -2.57 4.56 -7.70
N SER A 149 -1.24 4.53 -7.76
CA SER A 149 -0.39 5.73 -7.86
C SER A 149 -0.73 6.56 -9.11
N PRO A 150 -0.68 7.90 -9.01
CA PRO A 150 -0.83 8.77 -10.18
C PRO A 150 0.26 8.52 -11.24
N ALA A 151 1.40 7.96 -10.88
CA ALA A 151 2.45 7.56 -11.80
C ALA A 151 2.00 6.45 -12.77
N ASN A 152 0.99 5.65 -12.40
CA ASN A 152 0.40 4.62 -13.26
C ASN A 152 -0.71 5.21 -14.14
N ALA A 153 -0.33 6.10 -15.04
CA ALA A 153 -1.28 6.85 -15.88
C ALA A 153 -2.01 5.99 -16.93
N ALA A 154 -1.51 4.80 -17.23
CA ALA A 154 -2.13 3.88 -18.19
C ALA A 154 -3.47 3.30 -17.71
N TYR A 155 -3.74 3.34 -16.40
CA TYR A 155 -4.96 2.83 -15.81
C TYR A 155 -5.88 3.98 -15.38
N SER A 156 -7.08 4.04 -15.96
CA SER A 156 -8.15 4.96 -15.52
C SER A 156 -8.70 4.53 -14.15
N LEU A 157 -9.40 5.44 -13.47
CA LEU A 157 -10.09 5.11 -12.22
C LEU A 157 -11.08 3.96 -12.41
N GLU A 158 -11.89 3.99 -13.47
CA GLU A 158 -12.88 2.95 -13.79
C GLU A 158 -12.23 1.60 -14.01
N LYS A 159 -11.08 1.57 -14.70
CA LYS A 159 -10.34 0.33 -14.94
C LYS A 159 -9.76 -0.24 -13.65
N LEU A 160 -9.22 0.60 -12.77
CA LEU A 160 -8.77 0.19 -11.44
C LEU A 160 -9.92 -0.37 -10.61
N ILE A 161 -11.06 0.31 -10.56
CA ILE A 161 -12.25 -0.16 -9.83
C ILE A 161 -12.69 -1.54 -10.33
N SER A 162 -12.74 -1.75 -11.63
CA SER A 162 -13.13 -3.03 -12.22
C SER A 162 -12.17 -4.16 -11.82
N ILE A 163 -10.87 -3.95 -11.96
CA ILE A 163 -9.85 -4.99 -11.67
C ILE A 163 -9.76 -5.27 -10.18
N TRP A 164 -9.67 -4.24 -9.36
CA TRP A 164 -9.59 -4.37 -7.90
C TRP A 164 -10.85 -5.01 -7.33
N GLY A 165 -12.01 -4.60 -7.79
CA GLY A 165 -13.30 -5.15 -7.35
C GLY A 165 -13.44 -6.63 -7.66
N SER A 166 -13.07 -7.06 -8.86
CA SER A 166 -13.12 -8.48 -9.26
C SER A 166 -12.24 -9.38 -8.41
N SER A 167 -11.10 -8.87 -7.94
CA SER A 167 -10.16 -9.65 -7.11
C SER A 167 -10.52 -9.61 -5.62
N ILE A 168 -10.97 -8.49 -5.10
CA ILE A 168 -11.15 -8.27 -3.65
C ILE A 168 -12.54 -8.66 -3.15
N ILE A 169 -13.59 -8.25 -3.84
CA ILE A 169 -14.97 -8.41 -3.36
C ILE A 169 -15.34 -9.86 -3.05
N PRO A 170 -14.99 -10.87 -3.88
CA PRO A 170 -15.33 -12.27 -3.57
C PRO A 170 -14.73 -12.79 -2.26
N LEU A 171 -13.67 -12.16 -1.75
CA LEU A 171 -12.99 -12.58 -0.52
C LEU A 171 -13.57 -11.92 0.75
N LEU A 172 -14.42 -10.92 0.58
CA LEU A 172 -15.02 -10.17 1.69
C LEU A 172 -16.46 -10.62 2.01
N GLU A 173 -17.07 -11.37 1.10
CA GLU A 173 -18.41 -11.93 1.26
C GLU A 173 -18.47 -13.13 2.20
#